data_88008487cf3fe0552697747b47b7f151
#
_entry.id   88008487cf3fe0552697747b47b7f151
#
_cell.length_a   1.000
_cell.length_b   1.000
_cell.length_c   1.000
_cell.angle_alpha   90.00
_cell.angle_beta   90.00
_cell.angle_gamma   90.00
#
_symmetry.space_group_name_H-M   'P 1'
#
loop_
_entity.id
_entity.type
_entity.pdbx_description
1 polymer ?
#
loop_
_entity_poly.entity_id
_entity_poly.type
_entity_poly.pdbx_seq_one_letter_code
_entity_poly.pdbx_strand_id
1 'polypeptide(L)'
;MPVTGRRVVSMGVILGFVLSVICAPPPAAAAQGGVVHTSTPRIIIDTDLSLWWDDATAIGMANVLAQRGQLHILGIVSDIRNPHAVAAIDAIDTAYGHPNIPLGAVAHSEANTAPHGYTSDLIHKLPHSVHSSENVSGAVVLYRQLLAGQPDHSVTIVAIGAYTNLAGLLRSKADRHSSLDGRALIRAKVKRLVIEDGLFPGSAPALTNQKLDLVSAREVISGAGWPTPIAWVDGSTGLQTKVGGALCTTVRSTNPMRIVYESRFGCGPPGDGDWDGPTLLYAVGGSQQFFTELGQGGAAFLNAAGGLSWSTDPSRPHDVYVHVANQPALNERIDALLGAR
;
A
#
# COMPACT_ATOMS: atom_id res chain seq x y z
N MET A 1 -37.47 -94.48 53.52
CA MET A 1 -36.88 -94.74 52.22
C MET A 1 -37.87 -94.35 51.14
N PRO A 2 -37.82 -93.23 50.57
CA PRO A 2 -38.56 -93.07 49.32
C PRO A 2 -37.72 -92.50 48.18
N VAL A 3 -38.14 -92.88 46.99
CA VAL A 3 -37.57 -92.63 45.71
C VAL A 3 -38.06 -91.32 45.21
N THR A 4 -37.13 -90.52 44.71
CA THR A 4 -37.36 -89.17 44.14
C THR A 4 -37.49 -89.26 42.62
N GLY A 5 -38.65 -88.76 42.13
CA GLY A 5 -38.90 -88.62 40.72
C GLY A 5 -38.32 -87.34 40.10
N ARG A 6 -37.55 -87.47 39.04
CA ARG A 6 -36.98 -86.37 38.25
C ARG A 6 -38.05 -85.94 37.21
N ARG A 7 -38.42 -84.65 37.25
CA ARG A 7 -39.14 -83.98 36.16
C ARG A 7 -38.15 -83.28 35.24
N VAL A 8 -38.21 -83.58 33.94
CA VAL A 8 -37.48 -82.93 32.85
C VAL A 8 -38.34 -81.76 32.39
N VAL A 9 -37.75 -80.54 32.49
CA VAL A 9 -38.33 -79.32 31.95
C VAL A 9 -37.61 -79.01 30.63
N SER A 10 -38.36 -79.06 29.57
CA SER A 10 -37.89 -78.64 28.24
C SER A 10 -37.86 -77.15 28.14
N MET A 11 -36.64 -76.57 27.90
CA MET A 11 -36.47 -75.17 27.71
C MET A 11 -36.42 -74.84 26.22
N GLY A 12 -37.51 -74.21 25.72
CA GLY A 12 -37.55 -73.69 24.36
C GLY A 12 -36.68 -72.44 24.20
N VAL A 13 -35.78 -72.55 23.25
CA VAL A 13 -34.94 -71.39 22.87
C VAL A 13 -35.72 -70.52 21.85
N ILE A 14 -36.12 -69.32 22.24
CA ILE A 14 -36.65 -68.28 21.32
C ILE A 14 -35.46 -67.51 20.77
N LEU A 15 -35.17 -67.69 19.45
CA LEU A 15 -34.21 -66.92 18.72
C LEU A 15 -34.84 -65.56 18.38
N GLY A 16 -34.49 -64.50 19.15
CA GLY A 16 -34.85 -63.13 18.83
C GLY A 16 -33.91 -62.57 17.78
N PHE A 17 -34.40 -62.30 16.56
CA PHE A 17 -33.64 -61.47 15.58
C PHE A 17 -33.68 -60.04 16.00
N VAL A 18 -32.52 -59.49 16.42
CA VAL A 18 -32.31 -58.03 16.60
C VAL A 18 -31.92 -57.43 15.27
N LEU A 19 -32.86 -56.72 14.62
CA LEU A 19 -32.59 -55.92 13.43
C LEU A 19 -31.81 -54.67 13.89
N SER A 20 -30.47 -54.68 13.73
CA SER A 20 -29.66 -53.48 13.91
C SER A 20 -29.85 -52.52 12.72
N VAL A 21 -30.61 -51.46 12.91
CA VAL A 21 -30.70 -50.36 11.95
C VAL A 21 -29.38 -49.59 12.04
N ILE A 22 -28.52 -49.79 11.05
CA ILE A 22 -27.29 -48.96 10.89
C ILE A 22 -27.76 -47.62 10.34
N CYS A 23 -27.85 -46.61 11.22
CA CYS A 23 -28.06 -45.22 10.83
C CYS A 23 -26.76 -44.72 10.22
N ALA A 24 -26.69 -44.58 8.89
CA ALA A 24 -25.57 -43.95 8.21
C ALA A 24 -25.54 -42.45 8.59
N PRO A 25 -24.38 -41.87 8.91
CA PRO A 25 -24.31 -40.44 9.15
C PRO A 25 -24.67 -39.67 7.88
N PRO A 26 -25.33 -38.51 7.99
CA PRO A 26 -25.63 -37.67 6.84
C PRO A 26 -24.33 -37.27 6.14
N PRO A 27 -24.31 -37.13 4.81
CA PRO A 27 -23.14 -36.66 4.08
C PRO A 27 -22.75 -35.29 4.63
N ALA A 28 -21.48 -35.15 4.99
CA ALA A 28 -20.93 -33.85 5.40
C ALA A 28 -21.23 -32.86 4.28
N ALA A 29 -21.97 -31.81 4.61
CA ALA A 29 -22.18 -30.70 3.69
C ALA A 29 -20.80 -30.15 3.31
N ALA A 30 -20.44 -30.30 2.05
CA ALA A 30 -19.24 -29.66 1.50
C ALA A 30 -19.36 -28.17 1.80
N ALA A 31 -18.50 -27.68 2.64
CA ALA A 31 -18.35 -26.24 2.84
C ALA A 31 -18.04 -25.64 1.47
N GLN A 32 -19.04 -25.01 0.88
CA GLN A 32 -18.81 -24.15 -0.29
C GLN A 32 -17.86 -23.07 0.20
N GLY A 33 -16.58 -23.21 -0.15
CA GLY A 33 -15.60 -22.18 0.02
C GLY A 33 -16.09 -20.96 -0.74
N GLY A 34 -16.75 -20.04 -0.03
CA GLY A 34 -17.13 -18.77 -0.58
C GLY A 34 -15.87 -18.12 -1.10
N VAL A 35 -15.80 -17.87 -2.41
CA VAL A 35 -14.79 -17.00 -3.00
C VAL A 35 -14.95 -15.66 -2.28
N VAL A 36 -14.03 -15.36 -1.37
CA VAL A 36 -13.95 -14.04 -0.77
C VAL A 36 -13.61 -13.12 -1.93
N HIS A 37 -14.62 -12.46 -2.50
CA HIS A 37 -14.42 -11.37 -3.43
C HIS A 37 -13.76 -10.24 -2.65
N THR A 38 -12.44 -10.24 -2.56
CA THR A 38 -11.70 -9.09 -2.10
C THR A 38 -11.96 -7.98 -3.13
N SER A 39 -12.62 -6.92 -2.69
CA SER A 39 -12.84 -5.76 -3.56
C SER A 39 -11.50 -5.24 -4.06
N THR A 40 -11.41 -4.89 -5.34
CA THR A 40 -10.21 -4.29 -5.93
C THR A 40 -9.75 -3.10 -5.06
N PRO A 41 -8.49 -3.08 -4.61
CA PRO A 41 -7.96 -2.02 -3.76
C PRO A 41 -8.16 -0.63 -4.39
N ARG A 42 -8.52 0.35 -3.57
CA ARG A 42 -8.63 1.76 -3.95
C ARG A 42 -7.55 2.54 -3.26
N ILE A 43 -6.69 3.21 -4.01
CA ILE A 43 -5.56 3.94 -3.43
C ILE A 43 -5.55 5.40 -3.83
N ILE A 44 -4.96 6.22 -2.95
CA ILE A 44 -4.45 7.55 -3.25
C ILE A 44 -2.94 7.49 -2.98
N ILE A 45 -2.12 7.94 -3.93
CA ILE A 45 -0.66 8.01 -3.78
C ILE A 45 -0.27 9.43 -3.42
N ASP A 46 0.54 9.59 -2.37
CA ASP A 46 1.15 10.86 -1.94
C ASP A 46 2.66 10.74 -2.10
N THR A 47 3.28 11.61 -2.92
CA THR A 47 4.59 11.39 -3.53
C THR A 47 5.43 12.67 -3.58
N ASP A 48 6.74 12.55 -3.39
CA ASP A 48 7.73 13.59 -3.66
C ASP A 48 8.45 13.37 -5.01
N LEU A 49 7.76 12.78 -5.98
CA LEU A 49 8.27 12.53 -7.32
C LEU A 49 9.05 13.73 -7.86
N SER A 50 10.24 13.52 -8.29
CA SER A 50 11.29 14.42 -8.71
C SER A 50 12.48 14.48 -7.77
N LEU A 51 12.34 14.17 -6.47
CA LEU A 51 13.48 14.10 -5.56
C LEU A 51 14.31 12.83 -5.84
N TRP A 52 13.63 11.70 -5.94
CA TRP A 52 14.20 10.40 -6.26
C TRP A 52 13.46 9.76 -7.43
N TRP A 53 13.88 8.58 -7.90
CA TRP A 53 13.31 7.89 -9.07
C TRP A 53 12.31 6.80 -8.69
N ASP A 54 12.36 6.31 -7.47
CA ASP A 54 11.53 5.21 -6.98
C ASP A 54 10.05 5.59 -6.83
N ASP A 55 9.73 6.84 -6.62
CA ASP A 55 8.37 7.37 -6.82
C ASP A 55 7.81 7.02 -8.20
N ALA A 56 8.60 7.23 -9.25
CA ALA A 56 8.18 6.89 -10.59
C ALA A 56 8.00 5.39 -10.76
N THR A 57 8.82 4.57 -10.09
CA THR A 57 8.64 3.12 -10.03
C THR A 57 7.28 2.76 -9.45
N ALA A 58 6.93 3.29 -8.28
CA ALA A 58 5.64 3.04 -7.64
C ALA A 58 4.47 3.48 -8.52
N ILE A 59 4.52 4.66 -9.12
CA ILE A 59 3.46 5.19 -10.00
C ILE A 59 3.34 4.34 -11.27
N GLY A 60 4.45 3.96 -11.91
CA GLY A 60 4.45 3.09 -13.08
C GLY A 60 3.84 1.73 -12.78
N MET A 61 4.23 1.12 -11.67
CA MET A 61 3.65 -0.16 -11.20
C MET A 61 2.16 -0.04 -10.90
N ALA A 62 1.72 1.05 -10.25
CA ALA A 62 0.31 1.30 -9.97
C ALA A 62 -0.51 1.35 -11.26
N ASN A 63 -0.01 2.03 -12.29
CA ASN A 63 -0.63 2.10 -13.60
C ASN A 63 -0.75 0.72 -14.26
N VAL A 64 0.30 -0.09 -14.24
CA VAL A 64 0.26 -1.47 -14.77
C VAL A 64 -0.75 -2.33 -14.02
N LEU A 65 -0.82 -2.23 -12.70
CA LEU A 65 -1.79 -2.95 -11.89
C LEU A 65 -3.23 -2.49 -12.17
N ALA A 66 -3.43 -1.19 -12.40
CA ALA A 66 -4.73 -0.64 -12.77
C ALA A 66 -5.19 -1.14 -14.15
N GLN A 67 -4.30 -1.17 -15.17
CA GLN A 67 -4.60 -1.76 -16.47
C GLN A 67 -5.06 -3.22 -16.38
N ARG A 68 -4.52 -3.96 -15.41
CA ARG A 68 -4.87 -5.37 -15.14
C ARG A 68 -6.14 -5.53 -14.31
N GLY A 69 -6.81 -4.44 -13.93
CA GLY A 69 -7.99 -4.46 -13.05
C GLY A 69 -7.68 -4.88 -11.61
N GLN A 70 -6.42 -4.86 -11.21
CA GLN A 70 -5.95 -5.27 -9.89
C GLN A 70 -5.91 -4.11 -8.89
N LEU A 71 -6.14 -2.89 -9.35
CA LEU A 71 -6.04 -1.65 -8.57
C LEU A 71 -6.95 -0.56 -9.14
N HIS A 72 -7.51 0.29 -8.27
CA HIS A 72 -8.12 1.56 -8.62
C HIS A 72 -7.28 2.71 -8.06
N ILE A 73 -6.61 3.47 -8.93
CA ILE A 73 -5.94 4.72 -8.57
C ILE A 73 -7.01 5.80 -8.53
N LEU A 74 -7.36 6.27 -7.33
CA LEU A 74 -8.33 7.35 -7.15
C LEU A 74 -7.76 8.71 -7.50
N GLY A 75 -6.48 8.90 -7.27
CA GLY A 75 -5.72 10.09 -7.59
C GLY A 75 -4.30 10.03 -7.06
N ILE A 76 -3.45 10.97 -7.53
CA ILE A 76 -2.06 11.12 -7.09
C ILE A 76 -1.84 12.57 -6.68
N VAL A 77 -1.19 12.78 -5.54
CA VAL A 77 -0.89 14.11 -5.01
C VAL A 77 0.60 14.29 -4.79
N SER A 78 1.15 15.40 -5.28
CA SER A 78 2.54 15.78 -5.00
C SER A 78 2.62 16.58 -3.71
N ASP A 79 3.56 16.24 -2.84
CA ASP A 79 3.78 16.86 -1.53
C ASP A 79 4.99 17.80 -1.48
N ILE A 80 5.69 17.96 -2.61
CA ILE A 80 6.81 18.89 -2.77
C ILE A 80 6.51 20.01 -3.77
N ARG A 81 7.21 21.12 -3.62
CA ARG A 81 7.15 22.23 -4.59
C ARG A 81 8.19 22.02 -5.68
N ASN A 82 7.75 21.38 -6.76
CA ASN A 82 8.58 21.16 -7.93
C ASN A 82 7.78 21.48 -9.21
N PRO A 83 8.31 22.27 -10.14
CA PRO A 83 7.57 22.68 -11.33
C PRO A 83 7.27 21.54 -12.31
N HIS A 84 8.04 20.45 -12.25
CA HIS A 84 7.88 19.32 -13.16
C HIS A 84 7.14 18.12 -12.55
N ALA A 85 6.95 18.06 -11.22
CA ALA A 85 6.44 16.87 -10.55
C ALA A 85 5.10 16.38 -11.13
N VAL A 86 4.07 17.21 -11.10
CA VAL A 86 2.73 16.81 -11.61
C VAL A 86 2.69 16.60 -13.12
N ALA A 87 3.51 17.33 -13.90
CA ALA A 87 3.61 17.12 -15.34
C ALA A 87 4.28 15.77 -15.65
N ALA A 88 5.29 15.38 -14.89
CA ALA A 88 5.94 14.07 -15.03
C ALA A 88 5.01 12.92 -14.60
N ILE A 89 4.20 13.11 -13.56
CA ILE A 89 3.16 12.14 -13.15
C ILE A 89 2.15 11.96 -14.29
N ASP A 90 1.60 13.07 -14.84
CA ASP A 90 0.66 13.01 -15.97
C ASP A 90 1.27 12.35 -17.20
N ALA A 91 2.55 12.58 -17.47
CA ALA A 91 3.27 11.92 -18.58
C ALA A 91 3.38 10.40 -18.38
N ILE A 92 3.64 9.93 -17.15
CA ILE A 92 3.65 8.52 -16.82
C ILE A 92 2.25 7.93 -16.98
N ASP A 93 1.25 8.53 -16.35
CA ASP A 93 -0.15 8.06 -16.38
C ASP A 93 -0.67 7.98 -17.82
N THR A 94 -0.44 9.02 -18.61
CA THR A 94 -0.83 9.08 -20.03
C THR A 94 -0.16 8.00 -20.86
N ALA A 95 1.13 7.75 -20.65
CA ALA A 95 1.88 6.72 -21.38
C ALA A 95 1.37 5.30 -21.06
N TYR A 96 0.85 5.06 -19.85
CA TYR A 96 0.18 3.82 -19.48
C TYR A 96 -1.31 3.77 -19.84
N GLY A 97 -1.86 4.81 -20.49
CA GLY A 97 -3.25 4.85 -20.95
C GLY A 97 -4.26 5.36 -19.91
N HIS A 98 -3.82 6.02 -18.88
CA HIS A 98 -4.64 6.59 -17.81
C HIS A 98 -4.59 8.13 -17.72
N PRO A 99 -4.81 8.90 -18.82
CA PRO A 99 -4.60 10.34 -18.84
C PRO A 99 -5.58 11.15 -17.96
N ASN A 100 -6.52 10.49 -17.32
CA ASN A 100 -7.57 11.13 -16.52
C ASN A 100 -7.48 10.83 -15.02
N ILE A 101 -6.35 10.27 -14.54
CA ILE A 101 -6.15 10.13 -13.09
C ILE A 101 -6.12 11.54 -12.47
N PRO A 102 -6.96 11.80 -11.45
CA PRO A 102 -6.96 13.10 -10.78
C PRO A 102 -5.61 13.41 -10.13
N LEU A 103 -5.06 14.59 -10.44
CA LEU A 103 -3.79 15.05 -9.88
C LEU A 103 -4.00 16.24 -8.95
N GLY A 104 -3.20 16.29 -7.89
CA GLY A 104 -3.16 17.39 -6.95
C GLY A 104 -1.73 17.79 -6.61
N ALA A 105 -1.55 19.04 -6.18
CA ALA A 105 -0.25 19.53 -5.76
C ALA A 105 -0.34 20.27 -4.44
N VAL A 106 0.72 20.16 -3.64
CA VAL A 106 0.84 20.93 -2.41
C VAL A 106 0.88 22.44 -2.71
N ALA A 107 0.06 23.20 -1.97
CA ALA A 107 0.03 24.65 -2.14
C ALA A 107 1.27 25.33 -1.51
N HIS A 108 1.67 24.84 -0.35
CA HIS A 108 2.81 25.35 0.42
C HIS A 108 3.56 24.16 1.04
N SER A 109 4.83 23.99 0.70
CA SER A 109 5.71 22.97 1.27
C SER A 109 7.05 23.62 1.60
N GLU A 110 7.67 23.22 2.69
CA GLU A 110 9.06 23.54 3.02
C GLU A 110 10.01 22.89 1.99
N ALA A 111 9.64 21.72 1.48
CA ALA A 111 10.39 21.01 0.46
C ALA A 111 10.21 21.67 -0.91
N ASN A 112 11.19 22.48 -1.28
CA ASN A 112 11.32 23.06 -2.61
C ASN A 112 12.52 22.42 -3.31
N THR A 113 12.26 21.56 -4.29
CA THR A 113 13.28 20.79 -4.99
C THR A 113 13.45 21.26 -6.43
N ALA A 114 14.68 21.27 -6.91
CA ALA A 114 14.96 21.48 -8.34
C ALA A 114 14.50 20.23 -9.14
N PRO A 115 14.05 20.41 -10.41
CA PRO A 115 13.73 19.28 -11.27
C PRO A 115 14.94 18.39 -11.48
N HIS A 116 14.74 17.08 -11.39
CA HIS A 116 15.72 16.08 -11.81
C HIS A 116 15.67 15.86 -13.33
N GLY A 117 16.80 15.41 -13.90
CA GLY A 117 16.91 15.16 -15.34
C GLY A 117 15.83 14.23 -15.86
N TYR A 118 15.48 13.17 -15.12
CA TYR A 118 14.47 12.21 -15.54
C TYR A 118 13.06 12.81 -15.66
N THR A 119 12.67 13.78 -14.79
CA THR A 119 11.38 14.45 -14.91
C THR A 119 11.31 15.31 -16.15
N SER A 120 12.40 16.00 -16.48
CA SER A 120 12.53 16.75 -17.73
C SER A 120 12.46 15.80 -18.94
N ASP A 121 13.12 14.65 -18.88
CA ASP A 121 13.07 13.65 -19.95
C ASP A 121 11.66 13.07 -20.15
N LEU A 122 10.93 12.80 -19.08
CA LEU A 122 9.54 12.32 -19.15
C LEU A 122 8.65 13.33 -19.89
N ILE A 123 8.65 14.59 -19.46
CA ILE A 123 7.81 15.65 -20.07
C ILE A 123 8.23 16.02 -21.50
N HIS A 124 9.51 15.83 -21.87
CA HIS A 124 9.93 16.09 -23.25
C HIS A 124 9.66 14.91 -24.20
N LYS A 125 9.69 13.67 -23.69
CA LYS A 125 9.59 12.46 -24.52
C LYS A 125 8.19 11.86 -24.57
N LEU A 126 7.32 12.19 -23.61
CA LEU A 126 6.00 11.60 -23.47
C LEU A 126 4.88 12.64 -23.56
N PRO A 127 3.70 12.26 -24.09
CA PRO A 127 2.53 13.14 -24.11
C PRO A 127 2.03 13.37 -22.69
N HIS A 128 1.62 14.60 -22.41
CA HIS A 128 1.01 15.02 -21.15
C HIS A 128 0.12 16.25 -21.39
N SER A 129 -0.87 16.45 -20.53
CA SER A 129 -1.82 17.56 -20.60
C SER A 129 -1.65 18.57 -19.47
N VAL A 130 -1.09 18.14 -18.35
CA VAL A 130 -0.78 18.97 -17.20
C VAL A 130 0.65 19.51 -17.34
N HIS A 131 0.79 20.84 -17.27
CA HIS A 131 2.09 21.51 -17.50
C HIS A 131 2.71 22.13 -16.25
N SER A 132 1.91 22.33 -15.21
CA SER A 132 2.40 22.85 -13.94
C SER A 132 1.48 22.51 -12.77
N SER A 133 1.98 22.67 -11.54
CA SER A 133 1.19 22.52 -10.31
C SER A 133 0.00 23.49 -10.23
N GLU A 134 0.01 24.59 -10.97
CA GLU A 134 -1.08 25.58 -11.02
C GLU A 134 -2.27 25.06 -11.84
N ASN A 135 -2.07 24.06 -12.68
CA ASN A 135 -3.11 23.47 -13.51
C ASN A 135 -3.92 22.38 -12.80
N VAL A 136 -3.59 22.05 -11.57
CA VAL A 136 -4.24 21.00 -10.80
C VAL A 136 -4.84 21.51 -9.50
N SER A 137 -5.70 20.72 -8.87
CA SER A 137 -6.27 21.05 -7.56
C SER A 137 -5.19 21.07 -6.48
N GLY A 138 -5.39 21.87 -5.43
CA GLY A 138 -4.58 21.72 -4.22
C GLY A 138 -4.74 20.32 -3.63
N ALA A 139 -3.63 19.70 -3.18
CA ALA A 139 -3.59 18.32 -2.73
C ALA A 139 -4.66 18.00 -1.66
N VAL A 140 -4.81 18.86 -0.64
CA VAL A 140 -5.81 18.67 0.42
C VAL A 140 -7.24 18.74 -0.12
N VAL A 141 -7.51 19.63 -1.07
CA VAL A 141 -8.84 19.73 -1.73
C VAL A 141 -9.13 18.45 -2.47
N LEU A 142 -8.17 17.95 -3.25
CA LEU A 142 -8.31 16.70 -3.98
C LEU A 142 -8.50 15.49 -3.04
N TYR A 143 -7.71 15.38 -1.98
CA TYR A 143 -7.90 14.35 -0.96
C TYR A 143 -9.34 14.33 -0.44
N ARG A 144 -9.86 15.48 -0.04
CA ARG A 144 -11.22 15.59 0.50
C ARG A 144 -12.28 15.20 -0.52
N GLN A 145 -12.12 15.65 -1.77
CA GLN A 145 -13.02 15.29 -2.87
C GLN A 145 -13.01 13.78 -3.12
N LEU A 146 -11.84 13.18 -3.24
CA LEU A 146 -11.70 11.74 -3.50
C LEU A 146 -12.27 10.90 -2.36
N LEU A 147 -11.89 11.20 -1.12
CA LEU A 147 -12.34 10.45 0.05
C LEU A 147 -13.86 10.54 0.24
N ALA A 148 -14.46 11.72 0.08
CA ALA A 148 -15.89 11.90 0.25
C ALA A 148 -16.74 11.01 -0.67
N GLY A 149 -16.23 10.73 -1.88
CA GLY A 149 -16.90 9.89 -2.88
C GLY A 149 -16.74 8.38 -2.65
N GLN A 150 -15.97 7.93 -1.65
CA GLN A 150 -15.72 6.50 -1.46
C GLN A 150 -16.60 5.86 -0.37
N PRO A 151 -16.82 4.54 -0.44
CA PRO A 151 -17.37 3.78 0.67
C PRO A 151 -16.52 3.93 1.93
N ASP A 152 -17.12 3.73 3.08
CA ASP A 152 -16.41 3.79 4.36
C ASP A 152 -15.34 2.70 4.45
N HIS A 153 -14.21 3.03 5.06
CA HIS A 153 -13.07 2.14 5.29
C HIS A 153 -12.58 1.40 4.02
N SER A 154 -12.64 2.05 2.84
CA SER A 154 -12.31 1.43 1.56
C SER A 154 -11.02 1.94 0.92
N VAL A 155 -10.48 3.09 1.37
CA VAL A 155 -9.32 3.74 0.76
C VAL A 155 -8.06 3.40 1.52
N THR A 156 -7.01 2.99 0.81
CA THR A 156 -5.64 2.97 1.32
C THR A 156 -4.91 4.19 0.80
N ILE A 157 -4.28 4.95 1.69
CA ILE A 157 -3.35 6.02 1.31
C ILE A 157 -1.95 5.41 1.30
N VAL A 158 -1.20 5.64 0.22
CA VAL A 158 0.20 5.23 0.04
C VAL A 158 1.04 6.49 0.07
N ALA A 159 1.74 6.71 1.16
CA ALA A 159 2.59 7.88 1.36
C ALA A 159 4.06 7.47 1.19
N ILE A 160 4.65 7.97 0.12
CA ILE A 160 6.02 7.69 -0.30
C ILE A 160 6.87 8.98 -0.40
N GLY A 161 6.43 10.05 0.22
CA GLY A 161 7.09 11.34 0.27
C GLY A 161 6.90 12.05 1.60
N ALA A 162 6.89 13.38 1.56
CA ALA A 162 6.76 14.23 2.74
C ALA A 162 5.37 14.14 3.40
N TYR A 163 5.32 14.43 4.68
CA TYR A 163 4.09 14.39 5.49
C TYR A 163 3.17 15.61 5.31
N THR A 164 3.53 16.56 4.47
CA THR A 164 2.89 17.87 4.34
C THR A 164 1.40 17.77 4.01
N ASN A 165 1.06 16.96 3.01
CA ASN A 165 -0.33 16.79 2.58
C ASN A 165 -1.16 16.02 3.62
N LEU A 166 -0.58 15.00 4.25
CA LEU A 166 -1.24 14.21 5.31
C LEU A 166 -1.61 15.10 6.50
N ALA A 167 -0.68 15.93 6.96
CA ALA A 167 -0.93 16.90 8.03
C ALA A 167 -1.96 17.97 7.59
N GLY A 168 -1.87 18.43 6.35
CA GLY A 168 -2.86 19.32 5.77
C GLY A 168 -4.26 18.73 5.77
N LEU A 169 -4.38 17.46 5.40
CA LEU A 169 -5.65 16.73 5.44
C LEU A 169 -6.17 16.59 6.87
N LEU A 170 -5.32 16.25 7.85
CA LEU A 170 -5.68 16.18 9.28
C LEU A 170 -6.26 17.50 9.80
N ARG A 171 -5.68 18.65 9.42
CA ARG A 171 -6.10 19.99 9.84
C ARG A 171 -7.32 20.52 9.09
N SER A 172 -7.69 19.89 7.96
CA SER A 172 -8.72 20.42 7.06
C SER A 172 -10.08 20.51 7.77
N LYS A 173 -10.86 21.53 7.40
CA LYS A 173 -12.20 21.77 7.93
C LYS A 173 -13.25 21.24 6.96
N ALA A 174 -14.50 21.14 7.44
CA ALA A 174 -15.65 20.88 6.57
C ALA A 174 -15.67 21.88 5.39
N ASP A 175 -16.02 21.37 4.22
CA ASP A 175 -16.06 22.12 2.97
C ASP A 175 -17.19 21.61 2.06
N ARG A 176 -17.21 22.09 0.80
CA ARG A 176 -18.21 21.67 -0.19
C ARG A 176 -18.19 20.18 -0.53
N HIS A 177 -17.09 19.46 -0.28
CA HIS A 177 -16.94 18.03 -0.60
C HIS A 177 -17.42 17.16 0.56
N SER A 178 -17.23 17.61 1.82
CA SER A 178 -17.65 16.87 3.00
C SER A 178 -17.95 17.79 4.18
N SER A 179 -19.04 17.53 4.89
CA SER A 179 -19.37 18.17 6.17
C SER A 179 -18.48 17.73 7.33
N LEU A 180 -17.68 16.66 7.16
CA LEU A 180 -16.73 16.17 8.14
C LEU A 180 -15.44 17.01 8.08
N ASP A 181 -14.84 17.28 9.26
CA ASP A 181 -13.45 17.74 9.30
C ASP A 181 -12.48 16.64 8.83
N GLY A 182 -11.21 16.99 8.64
CA GLY A 182 -10.22 16.07 8.10
C GLY A 182 -10.07 14.79 8.91
N ARG A 183 -9.99 14.88 10.24
CA ARG A 183 -9.87 13.69 11.11
C ARG A 183 -11.08 12.78 11.04
N ALA A 184 -12.27 13.34 11.04
CA ALA A 184 -13.51 12.58 10.92
C ALA A 184 -13.64 11.95 9.53
N LEU A 185 -13.25 12.66 8.46
CA LEU A 185 -13.26 12.15 7.09
C LEU A 185 -12.27 11.00 6.90
N ILE A 186 -11.03 11.13 7.41
CA ILE A 186 -10.04 10.06 7.41
C ILE A 186 -10.60 8.84 8.15
N ARG A 187 -11.10 9.02 9.38
CA ARG A 187 -11.65 7.92 10.18
C ARG A 187 -12.79 7.19 9.46
N ALA A 188 -13.64 7.92 8.74
CA ALA A 188 -14.75 7.32 8.03
C ALA A 188 -14.31 6.57 6.76
N LYS A 189 -13.37 7.11 5.98
CA LYS A 189 -13.11 6.66 4.61
C LYS A 189 -11.84 5.85 4.44
N VAL A 190 -10.81 6.15 5.23
CA VAL A 190 -9.51 5.51 5.10
C VAL A 190 -9.49 4.18 5.86
N LYS A 191 -9.17 3.11 5.13
CA LYS A 191 -8.96 1.76 5.69
C LYS A 191 -7.65 1.71 6.47
N ARG A 192 -6.57 2.23 5.87
CA ARG A 192 -5.23 2.33 6.46
C ARG A 192 -4.37 3.33 5.70
N LEU A 193 -3.34 3.80 6.37
CA LEU A 193 -2.22 4.53 5.79
C LEU A 193 -1.03 3.57 5.66
N VAL A 194 -0.37 3.55 4.51
CA VAL A 194 0.88 2.81 4.30
C VAL A 194 1.96 3.85 4.02
N ILE A 195 3.03 3.83 4.81
CA ILE A 195 4.12 4.81 4.73
C ILE A 195 5.44 4.09 4.45
N GLU A 196 6.22 4.62 3.53
CA GLU A 196 7.64 4.33 3.39
C GLU A 196 8.41 5.19 4.38
N ASP A 197 8.86 4.62 5.49
CA ASP A 197 9.72 5.32 6.45
C ASP A 197 10.19 4.43 7.61
N GLY A 198 11.22 4.90 8.34
CA GLY A 198 11.73 4.26 9.55
C GLY A 198 12.73 3.13 9.29
N LEU A 199 13.39 2.67 10.36
CA LEU A 199 14.27 1.49 10.38
C LEU A 199 13.92 0.66 11.62
N PHE A 200 12.86 -0.09 11.54
CA PHE A 200 12.26 -0.81 12.67
C PHE A 200 12.85 -2.21 12.91
N PRO A 201 12.84 -2.71 14.17
CA PRO A 201 12.29 -2.11 15.41
C PRO A 201 13.23 -1.10 16.08
N GLY A 202 14.40 -0.86 15.47
CA GLY A 202 15.43 0.00 16.02
C GLY A 202 15.04 1.47 16.04
N SER A 203 16.01 2.30 16.41
CA SER A 203 15.89 3.75 16.37
C SER A 203 16.77 4.26 15.23
N ALA A 204 16.18 5.06 14.35
CA ALA A 204 16.91 5.70 13.27
C ALA A 204 16.95 7.23 13.45
N PRO A 205 17.98 7.94 12.94
CA PRO A 205 17.88 9.36 12.67
C PRO A 205 16.71 9.64 11.73
N ALA A 206 16.25 10.90 11.67
CA ALA A 206 15.27 11.31 10.69
C ALA A 206 15.74 10.95 9.27
N LEU A 207 14.89 10.23 8.51
CA LEU A 207 15.12 9.89 7.12
C LEU A 207 14.65 11.04 6.20
N THR A 208 14.67 10.83 4.89
CA THR A 208 14.36 11.86 3.92
C THR A 208 12.95 12.42 4.10
N ASN A 209 11.95 11.58 4.13
CA ASN A 209 10.54 11.97 4.16
C ASN A 209 10.17 12.80 5.40
N GLN A 210 10.74 12.46 6.56
CA GLN A 210 10.58 13.28 7.77
C GLN A 210 11.30 14.63 7.67
N LYS A 211 12.51 14.64 7.09
CA LYS A 211 13.32 15.88 6.98
C LYS A 211 12.73 16.91 6.03
N LEU A 212 11.96 16.45 5.04
CA LEU A 212 11.30 17.35 4.09
C LEU A 212 10.28 18.26 4.78
N ASP A 213 9.57 17.76 5.81
CA ASP A 213 8.66 18.54 6.64
C ASP A 213 8.48 17.89 8.03
N LEU A 214 9.44 18.17 8.92
CA LEU A 214 9.45 17.58 10.26
C LEU A 214 8.26 18.03 11.12
N VAL A 215 7.70 19.22 10.87
CA VAL A 215 6.53 19.72 11.61
C VAL A 215 5.31 18.87 11.26
N SER A 216 5.08 18.64 9.98
CA SER A 216 4.01 17.77 9.50
C SER A 216 4.20 16.32 9.91
N ALA A 217 5.44 15.80 9.87
CA ALA A 217 5.74 14.45 10.35
C ALA A 217 5.36 14.29 11.83
N ARG A 218 5.69 15.28 12.68
CA ARG A 218 5.30 15.26 14.09
C ARG A 218 3.79 15.23 14.29
N GLU A 219 3.04 15.97 13.49
CA GLU A 219 1.58 16.01 13.60
C GLU A 219 0.91 14.70 13.20
N VAL A 220 1.43 14.04 12.16
CA VAL A 220 0.90 12.76 11.67
C VAL A 220 1.23 11.61 12.62
N ILE A 221 2.46 11.58 13.15
CA ILE A 221 3.00 10.42 13.89
C ILE A 221 2.67 10.49 15.38
N SER A 222 2.77 11.68 16.01
CA SER A 222 2.72 11.79 17.47
C SER A 222 1.32 11.97 18.07
N GLY A 223 1.13 11.45 19.29
CA GLY A 223 -0.06 11.67 20.11
C GLY A 223 -1.36 11.20 19.46
N ALA A 224 -2.34 12.10 19.34
CA ALA A 224 -3.59 11.85 18.64
C ALA A 224 -3.46 11.82 17.11
N GLY A 225 -2.24 11.62 16.58
CA GLY A 225 -1.85 11.63 15.19
C GLY A 225 -2.83 11.09 14.15
N TRP A 226 -2.40 10.20 13.29
CA TRP A 226 -3.26 9.64 12.26
C TRP A 226 -4.36 8.73 12.85
N PRO A 227 -5.67 8.89 12.50
CA PRO A 227 -6.76 8.23 13.20
C PRO A 227 -7.12 6.82 12.73
N THR A 228 -6.44 6.27 11.73
CA THR A 228 -6.64 4.90 11.24
C THR A 228 -5.35 4.11 11.35
N PRO A 229 -5.36 2.76 11.20
CA PRO A 229 -4.15 1.96 11.24
C PRO A 229 -3.06 2.46 10.29
N ILE A 230 -1.81 2.39 10.74
CA ILE A 230 -0.63 2.68 9.94
C ILE A 230 0.18 1.40 9.74
N ALA A 231 0.59 1.15 8.50
CA ALA A 231 1.61 0.17 8.19
C ALA A 231 2.86 0.90 7.67
N TRP A 232 3.98 0.61 8.28
CA TRP A 232 5.28 1.21 7.97
C TRP A 232 6.11 0.24 7.17
N VAL A 233 6.38 0.52 5.90
CA VAL A 233 7.33 -0.26 5.12
C VAL A 233 8.72 0.26 5.43
N ASP A 234 9.52 -0.60 6.02
CA ASP A 234 10.82 -0.26 6.59
C ASP A 234 11.80 0.21 5.51
N GLY A 235 12.43 1.35 5.74
CA GLY A 235 13.38 1.97 4.80
C GLY A 235 14.62 1.13 4.48
N SER A 236 14.94 0.08 5.28
CA SER A 236 16.00 -0.86 4.93
C SER A 236 15.65 -1.71 3.70
N THR A 237 14.35 -1.85 3.41
CA THR A 237 13.84 -2.62 2.27
C THR A 237 14.40 -2.11 0.95
N GLY A 238 14.43 -0.80 0.75
CA GLY A 238 14.84 -0.20 -0.51
C GLY A 238 16.32 -0.43 -0.85
N LEU A 239 17.19 -0.50 0.14
CA LEU A 239 18.61 -0.79 -0.10
C LEU A 239 18.85 -2.16 -0.72
N GLN A 240 18.00 -3.14 -0.41
CA GLN A 240 18.09 -4.52 -0.91
C GLN A 240 17.26 -4.76 -2.17
N THR A 241 16.29 -3.88 -2.44
CA THR A 241 15.44 -3.96 -3.64
C THR A 241 16.18 -3.34 -4.82
N LYS A 242 16.89 -4.18 -5.59
CA LYS A 242 17.64 -3.76 -6.77
C LYS A 242 16.86 -4.14 -8.02
N VAL A 243 16.37 -3.13 -8.76
CA VAL A 243 15.45 -3.30 -9.88
C VAL A 243 15.78 -2.36 -11.04
N GLY A 244 15.14 -2.55 -12.18
CA GLY A 244 15.24 -1.68 -13.35
C GLY A 244 16.49 -1.87 -14.22
N GLY A 245 17.45 -2.68 -13.80
CA GLY A 245 18.74 -2.81 -14.49
C GLY A 245 18.65 -3.31 -15.95
N ALA A 246 17.62 -4.09 -16.28
CA ALA A 246 17.44 -4.64 -17.63
C ALA A 246 16.56 -3.76 -18.54
N LEU A 247 15.96 -2.69 -18.07
CA LEU A 247 14.96 -1.92 -18.81
C LEU A 247 15.46 -1.39 -20.16
N CYS A 248 16.72 -0.94 -20.24
CA CYS A 248 17.26 -0.43 -21.50
C CYS A 248 17.36 -1.47 -22.61
N THR A 249 17.36 -2.75 -22.29
CA THR A 249 17.44 -3.85 -23.26
C THR A 249 16.12 -4.58 -23.46
N THR A 250 15.20 -4.51 -22.51
CA THR A 250 13.97 -5.31 -22.50
C THR A 250 12.73 -4.56 -22.96
N VAL A 251 12.71 -3.21 -22.80
CA VAL A 251 11.56 -2.40 -23.18
C VAL A 251 11.91 -1.29 -24.16
N ARG A 252 10.88 -0.73 -24.83
CA ARG A 252 11.05 0.36 -25.82
C ARG A 252 11.56 1.63 -25.14
N SER A 253 12.26 2.48 -25.89
CA SER A 253 12.75 3.78 -25.41
C SER A 253 11.64 4.76 -25.02
N THR A 254 10.40 4.50 -25.43
CA THR A 254 9.21 5.27 -25.03
C THR A 254 8.52 4.72 -23.76
N ASN A 255 9.03 3.66 -23.16
CA ASN A 255 8.52 3.17 -21.88
C ASN A 255 8.91 4.17 -20.77
N PRO A 256 7.97 4.68 -19.95
CA PRO A 256 8.27 5.68 -18.93
C PRO A 256 9.35 5.23 -17.95
N MET A 257 9.30 3.98 -17.52
CA MET A 257 10.27 3.45 -16.56
C MET A 257 11.67 3.33 -17.17
N ARG A 258 11.77 2.94 -18.44
CA ARG A 258 13.06 3.00 -19.12
C ARG A 258 13.60 4.43 -19.18
N ILE A 259 12.78 5.43 -19.49
CA ILE A 259 13.22 6.84 -19.53
C ILE A 259 13.79 7.24 -18.17
N VAL A 260 13.10 6.92 -17.07
CA VAL A 260 13.53 7.24 -15.71
C VAL A 260 14.89 6.59 -15.41
N TYR A 261 14.97 5.28 -15.56
CA TYR A 261 16.15 4.50 -15.17
C TYR A 261 17.36 4.76 -16.10
N GLU A 262 17.12 4.97 -17.39
CA GLU A 262 18.18 5.35 -18.34
C GLU A 262 18.74 6.75 -18.03
N SER A 263 17.85 7.71 -17.74
CA SER A 263 18.25 9.08 -17.37
C SER A 263 18.98 9.14 -16.03
N ARG A 264 18.55 8.32 -15.06
CA ARG A 264 19.10 8.36 -13.70
C ARG A 264 20.48 7.73 -13.59
N PHE A 265 20.72 6.55 -14.20
CA PHE A 265 21.95 5.79 -14.04
C PHE A 265 22.35 4.94 -15.26
N GLY A 266 21.75 5.20 -16.43
CA GLY A 266 22.14 4.57 -17.68
C GLY A 266 21.66 3.14 -17.84
N CYS A 267 20.82 2.62 -16.95
CA CYS A 267 20.48 1.21 -16.81
C CYS A 267 21.71 0.30 -16.57
N GLY A 268 21.48 -0.97 -16.39
CA GLY A 268 22.53 -1.97 -16.18
C GLY A 268 22.40 -2.68 -14.83
N PRO A 269 22.83 -3.95 -14.78
CA PRO A 269 22.76 -4.73 -13.54
C PRO A 269 23.69 -4.15 -12.47
N PRO A 270 23.31 -4.24 -11.18
CA PRO A 270 22.13 -4.92 -10.65
C PRO A 270 20.83 -4.10 -10.69
N GLY A 271 20.79 -2.92 -11.29
CA GLY A 271 19.75 -1.93 -11.12
C GLY A 271 20.04 -1.00 -9.93
N ASP A 272 19.04 -0.23 -9.51
CA ASP A 272 19.20 0.68 -8.37
C ASP A 272 18.20 0.38 -7.26
N GLY A 273 18.39 1.00 -6.08
CA GLY A 273 17.51 0.85 -4.91
C GLY A 273 16.08 1.31 -5.22
N ASP A 274 15.12 0.71 -4.55
CA ASP A 274 13.71 1.05 -4.72
C ASP A 274 12.99 0.89 -3.37
N TRP A 275 12.54 1.99 -2.79
CA TRP A 275 11.84 2.05 -1.51
C TRP A 275 10.33 2.07 -1.70
N ASP A 276 9.88 2.74 -2.74
CA ASP A 276 8.48 3.06 -2.98
C ASP A 276 7.72 1.94 -3.68
N GLY A 277 8.37 1.22 -4.59
CA GLY A 277 7.80 0.04 -5.24
C GLY A 277 7.36 -1.04 -4.25
N PRO A 278 8.20 -1.47 -3.29
CA PRO A 278 7.79 -2.34 -2.19
C PRO A 278 6.60 -1.81 -1.39
N THR A 279 6.60 -0.50 -1.09
CA THR A 279 5.54 0.17 -0.33
C THR A 279 4.21 0.10 -1.06
N LEU A 280 4.20 0.37 -2.37
CA LEU A 280 3.03 0.20 -3.21
C LEU A 280 2.55 -1.26 -3.23
N LEU A 281 3.44 -2.24 -3.47
CA LEU A 281 3.06 -3.65 -3.53
C LEU A 281 2.43 -4.14 -2.23
N TYR A 282 2.98 -3.73 -1.09
CA TYR A 282 2.37 -4.02 0.20
C TYR A 282 0.98 -3.39 0.34
N ALA A 283 0.82 -2.14 -0.07
CA ALA A 283 -0.44 -1.40 0.04
C ALA A 283 -1.59 -2.00 -0.76
N VAL A 284 -1.31 -2.54 -1.95
CA VAL A 284 -2.34 -3.08 -2.86
C VAL A 284 -2.78 -4.50 -2.53
N GLY A 285 -2.12 -5.15 -1.59
CA GLY A 285 -2.47 -6.50 -1.16
C GLY A 285 -1.67 -7.59 -1.86
N GLY A 286 -1.47 -8.71 -1.20
CA GLY A 286 -0.55 -9.77 -1.57
C GLY A 286 0.65 -9.82 -0.65
N SER A 287 0.51 -9.20 0.52
CA SER A 287 1.56 -9.03 1.52
C SER A 287 2.22 -10.34 1.95
N GLN A 288 1.45 -11.39 2.11
CA GLN A 288 1.93 -12.68 2.64
C GLN A 288 2.98 -13.39 1.76
N GLN A 289 3.06 -13.05 0.48
CA GLN A 289 4.03 -13.65 -0.43
C GLN A 289 5.43 -13.03 -0.30
N PHE A 290 5.52 -11.72 -0.08
CA PHE A 290 6.77 -10.96 -0.09
C PHE A 290 7.13 -10.38 1.25
N PHE A 291 6.15 -10.17 2.13
CA PHE A 291 6.28 -9.35 3.33
C PHE A 291 5.85 -10.08 4.58
N THR A 292 6.45 -9.68 5.71
CA THR A 292 6.03 -10.06 7.06
C THR A 292 5.66 -8.82 7.85
N GLU A 293 4.45 -8.81 8.40
CA GLU A 293 3.99 -7.78 9.34
C GLU A 293 4.49 -8.10 10.75
N LEU A 294 5.07 -7.12 11.40
CA LEU A 294 5.67 -7.21 12.72
C LEU A 294 5.18 -6.04 13.60
N GLY A 295 5.50 -6.11 14.89
CA GLY A 295 5.25 -5.00 15.82
C GLY A 295 3.81 -4.79 16.26
N GLN A 296 2.92 -5.79 16.09
CA GLN A 296 1.53 -5.71 16.52
C GLN A 296 1.42 -5.26 18.00
N GLY A 297 0.52 -4.32 18.27
CA GLY A 297 0.34 -3.72 19.61
C GLY A 297 1.41 -2.66 19.94
N GLY A 298 2.08 -2.12 18.93
CA GLY A 298 3.02 -1.01 19.05
C GLY A 298 2.72 0.11 18.07
N ALA A 299 3.54 1.15 18.09
CA ALA A 299 3.48 2.28 17.18
C ALA A 299 4.87 2.88 16.96
N ALA A 300 4.99 3.65 15.88
CA ALA A 300 6.16 4.47 15.64
C ALA A 300 6.12 5.72 16.53
N PHE A 301 7.27 6.07 17.10
CA PHE A 301 7.47 7.25 17.93
C PHE A 301 8.56 8.13 17.33
N LEU A 302 8.28 9.42 17.25
CA LEU A 302 9.19 10.41 16.74
C LEU A 302 9.91 11.09 17.92
N ASN A 303 11.24 10.99 17.97
CA ASN A 303 12.04 11.69 18.97
C ASN A 303 12.17 13.20 18.66
N ALA A 304 12.83 13.96 19.54
CA ALA A 304 12.99 15.40 19.38
C ALA A 304 13.76 15.79 18.10
N ALA A 305 14.69 14.94 17.64
CA ALA A 305 15.48 15.15 16.44
C ALA A 305 14.78 14.65 15.15
N GLY A 306 13.57 14.10 15.26
CA GLY A 306 12.81 13.56 14.12
C GLY A 306 13.11 12.12 13.78
N GLY A 307 13.93 11.43 14.55
CA GLY A 307 14.18 10.00 14.34
C GLY A 307 13.03 9.12 14.81
N LEU A 308 12.76 8.05 14.09
CA LEU A 308 11.73 7.07 14.42
C LEU A 308 12.26 5.90 15.24
N SER A 309 11.44 5.40 16.13
CA SER A 309 11.63 4.13 16.85
C SER A 309 10.28 3.44 17.04
N TRP A 310 10.29 2.13 17.26
CA TRP A 310 9.07 1.35 17.56
C TRP A 310 8.95 1.08 19.06
N SER A 311 7.77 1.22 19.60
CA SER A 311 7.49 0.89 21.00
C SER A 311 6.06 0.38 21.18
N THR A 312 5.81 -0.33 22.28
CA THR A 312 4.49 -0.83 22.62
C THR A 312 3.52 0.34 22.84
N ASP A 313 2.38 0.29 22.20
CA ASP A 313 1.27 1.25 22.39
C ASP A 313 -0.07 0.54 22.28
N PRO A 314 -0.73 0.20 23.42
CA PRO A 314 -2.03 -0.48 23.41
C PRO A 314 -3.15 0.34 22.75
N SER A 315 -2.99 1.65 22.58
CA SER A 315 -3.96 2.51 21.88
C SER A 315 -3.89 2.37 20.36
N ARG A 316 -2.82 1.72 19.84
CA ARG A 316 -2.56 1.49 18.41
C ARG A 316 -2.47 -0.01 18.07
N PRO A 317 -3.49 -0.83 18.37
CA PRO A 317 -3.38 -2.29 18.27
C PRO A 317 -3.24 -2.82 16.85
N HIS A 318 -3.48 -1.99 15.85
CA HIS A 318 -3.48 -2.36 14.43
C HIS A 318 -2.33 -1.73 13.62
N ASP A 319 -1.44 -0.97 14.27
CA ASP A 319 -0.24 -0.49 13.61
C ASP A 319 0.78 -1.62 13.52
N VAL A 320 1.52 -1.64 12.40
CA VAL A 320 2.55 -2.64 12.13
C VAL A 320 3.71 -1.99 11.40
N TYR A 321 4.89 -2.61 11.49
CA TYR A 321 5.96 -2.38 10.53
C TYR A 321 6.18 -3.63 9.69
N VAL A 322 6.76 -3.45 8.50
CA VAL A 322 6.78 -4.47 7.46
C VAL A 322 8.20 -4.69 7.00
N HIS A 323 8.64 -5.95 7.05
CA HIS A 323 9.91 -6.37 6.49
C HIS A 323 9.69 -7.27 5.27
N VAL A 324 10.66 -7.30 4.37
CA VAL A 324 10.64 -8.21 3.22
C VAL A 324 11.00 -9.62 3.69
N ALA A 325 10.12 -10.57 3.39
CA ALA A 325 10.31 -11.98 3.69
C ALA A 325 10.99 -12.75 2.53
N ASN A 326 10.81 -12.27 1.29
CA ASN A 326 11.36 -12.92 0.10
C ASN A 326 11.86 -11.87 -0.90
N GLN A 327 13.09 -11.42 -0.70
CA GLN A 327 13.69 -10.35 -1.49
C GLN A 327 13.85 -10.70 -2.98
N PRO A 328 14.34 -11.91 -3.37
CA PRO A 328 14.45 -12.24 -4.79
C PRO A 328 13.10 -12.21 -5.52
N ALA A 329 12.05 -12.78 -4.92
CA ALA A 329 10.73 -12.79 -5.52
C ALA A 329 10.10 -11.38 -5.59
N LEU A 330 10.40 -10.51 -4.62
CA LEU A 330 9.98 -9.12 -4.63
C LEU A 330 10.63 -8.37 -5.80
N ASN A 331 11.97 -8.48 -5.96
CA ASN A 331 12.70 -7.82 -7.05
C ASN A 331 12.20 -8.30 -8.42
N GLU A 332 12.03 -9.61 -8.60
CA GLU A 332 11.47 -10.19 -9.83
C GLU A 332 10.06 -9.65 -10.12
N ARG A 333 9.22 -9.53 -9.10
CA ARG A 333 7.86 -8.99 -9.26
C ARG A 333 7.87 -7.53 -9.69
N ILE A 334 8.72 -6.71 -9.09
CA ILE A 334 8.87 -5.29 -9.44
C ILE A 334 9.38 -5.20 -10.88
N ASP A 335 10.48 -5.87 -11.24
CA ASP A 335 11.03 -5.87 -12.60
C ASP A 335 10.00 -6.31 -13.66
N ALA A 336 9.19 -7.31 -13.34
CA ALA A 336 8.11 -7.77 -14.22
C ALA A 336 6.99 -6.72 -14.41
N LEU A 337 6.76 -5.86 -13.43
CA LEU A 337 5.82 -4.74 -13.55
C LEU A 337 6.45 -3.58 -14.33
N LEU A 338 7.69 -3.22 -14.05
CA LEU A 338 8.42 -2.16 -14.77
C LEU A 338 8.58 -2.48 -16.26
N GLY A 339 8.80 -3.75 -16.59
CA GLY A 339 8.91 -4.25 -17.96
C GLY A 339 7.57 -4.46 -18.67
N ALA A 340 6.43 -4.27 -18.01
CA ALA A 340 5.12 -4.45 -18.62
C ALA A 340 4.76 -3.31 -19.59
N ARG A 341 3.88 -3.64 -20.54
CA ARG A 341 3.40 -2.72 -21.60
C ARG A 341 1.98 -2.28 -21.28
#